data_22ad809660a1bdbaf9c1ffbb4f725f3c
#
_entry.id   22ad809660a1bdbaf9c1ffbb4f725f3c
#
_cell.length_a   1.000
_cell.length_b   1.000
_cell.length_c   1.000
_cell.angle_alpha   90.00
_cell.angle_beta   90.00
_cell.angle_gamma   90.00
#
_symmetry.space_group_name_H-M   'P 1'
#
loop_
_entity.id
_entity.type
_entity.pdbx_description
1 polymer ?
#
loop_
_entity_poly.entity_id
_entity_poly.type
_entity_poly.pdbx_seq_one_letter_code
_entity_poly.pdbx_strand_id
1 'polypeptide(L)'
;MMIRRRTALLGLAASWTLGRSSLALAAPASRPDEPRFVVVLMRGALDGMAAVPPYGDPSLATHRKALLLPEPGQEKGLLDLGGFYGLHPALSGMHDLYGAGQFLPIHATAGHYRSRSHFEAQDYLESG
;
A
#
# COMPACT_ATOMS: atom_id res chain seq x y z
N MET A 1 -41.09 -9.47 15.99
CA MET A 1 -39.95 -10.31 16.43
C MET A 1 -39.20 -9.53 17.53
N MET A 2 -39.45 -9.85 18.79
CA MET A 2 -38.85 -9.11 19.93
C MET A 2 -37.44 -9.64 20.19
N ILE A 3 -36.43 -8.80 19.95
CA ILE A 3 -35.03 -9.11 20.28
C ILE A 3 -34.89 -9.11 21.81
N ARG A 4 -34.48 -10.22 22.41
CA ARG A 4 -34.29 -10.32 23.84
C ARG A 4 -33.14 -9.40 24.29
N ARG A 5 -33.32 -8.63 25.36
CA ARG A 5 -32.32 -7.67 25.89
C ARG A 5 -30.94 -8.27 26.09
N ARG A 6 -30.84 -9.56 26.44
CA ARG A 6 -29.56 -10.30 26.56
C ARG A 6 -28.82 -10.45 25.23
N THR A 7 -29.53 -10.64 24.13
CA THR A 7 -28.93 -10.79 22.79
C THR A 7 -28.38 -9.43 22.30
N ALA A 8 -29.06 -8.33 22.61
CA ALA A 8 -28.58 -6.97 22.30
C ALA A 8 -27.32 -6.61 23.12
N LEU A 9 -27.26 -6.99 24.40
CA LEU A 9 -26.11 -6.74 25.26
C LEU A 9 -24.90 -7.59 24.86
N LEU A 10 -25.07 -8.83 24.43
CA LEU A 10 -24.00 -9.68 23.93
C LEU A 10 -23.46 -9.16 22.58
N GLY A 11 -24.31 -8.63 21.73
CA GLY A 11 -23.89 -7.97 20.48
C GLY A 11 -23.06 -6.72 20.72
N LEU A 12 -23.44 -5.89 21.72
CA LEU A 12 -22.69 -4.69 22.11
C LEU A 12 -21.36 -5.04 22.80
N ALA A 13 -21.31 -6.07 23.63
CA ALA A 13 -20.07 -6.53 24.27
C ALA A 13 -19.07 -7.11 23.27
N ALA A 14 -19.53 -7.83 22.26
CA ALA A 14 -18.68 -8.37 21.19
C ALA A 14 -18.08 -7.26 20.30
N SER A 15 -18.80 -6.15 20.10
CA SER A 15 -18.24 -5.00 19.36
C SER A 15 -17.20 -4.20 20.17
N TRP A 16 -17.17 -4.31 21.48
CA TRP A 16 -16.20 -3.64 22.35
C TRP A 16 -14.89 -4.43 22.53
N THR A 17 -14.93 -5.75 22.40
CA THR A 17 -13.76 -6.63 22.58
C THR A 17 -12.95 -6.84 21.29
N LEU A 18 -13.53 -6.62 20.13
CA LEU A 18 -12.84 -6.53 18.85
C LEU A 18 -12.23 -5.14 18.74
N GLY A 19 -11.14 -4.91 19.47
CA GLY A 19 -10.43 -3.65 19.49
C GLY A 19 -10.14 -3.17 18.07
N ARG A 20 -10.57 -1.96 17.76
CA ARG A 20 -10.19 -1.04 16.65
C ARG A 20 -9.71 -1.62 15.32
N SER A 21 -9.94 -2.89 15.04
CA SER A 21 -9.91 -3.43 13.71
C SER A 21 -11.24 -3.05 13.10
N SER A 22 -11.26 -2.05 12.25
CA SER A 22 -12.39 -1.81 11.36
C SER A 22 -12.47 -3.03 10.44
N LEU A 23 -13.18 -4.06 10.90
CA LEU A 23 -13.63 -5.13 10.04
C LEU A 23 -14.64 -4.46 9.10
N ALA A 24 -14.19 -4.00 7.96
CA ALA A 24 -15.08 -3.75 6.86
C ALA A 24 -15.67 -5.12 6.49
N LEU A 25 -16.81 -5.44 7.07
CA LEU A 25 -17.64 -6.54 6.61
C LEU A 25 -18.10 -6.14 5.21
N ALA A 26 -17.30 -6.48 4.22
CA ALA A 26 -17.76 -6.45 2.85
C ALA A 26 -19.05 -7.28 2.83
N ALA A 27 -20.16 -6.65 2.48
CA ALA A 27 -21.38 -7.39 2.22
C ALA A 27 -21.03 -8.51 1.23
N PRO A 28 -21.54 -9.73 1.39
CA PRO A 28 -21.23 -10.79 0.47
C PRO A 28 -21.56 -10.30 -0.94
N ALA A 29 -20.55 -10.32 -1.82
CA ALA A 29 -20.72 -9.90 -3.20
C ALA A 29 -21.88 -10.71 -3.79
N SER A 30 -22.95 -10.04 -4.16
CA SER A 30 -24.16 -10.68 -4.64
C SER A 30 -24.00 -11.24 -6.06
N ARG A 31 -22.87 -10.88 -6.74
CA ARG A 31 -22.55 -11.32 -8.10
C ARG A 31 -21.06 -11.60 -8.25
N PRO A 32 -20.65 -12.65 -8.98
CA PRO A 32 -19.24 -12.97 -9.22
C PRO A 32 -18.47 -11.87 -9.94
N ASP A 33 -19.14 -11.08 -10.74
CA ASP A 33 -18.57 -10.05 -11.63
C ASP A 33 -18.64 -8.63 -11.02
N GLU A 34 -19.05 -8.50 -9.75
CA GLU A 34 -19.15 -7.19 -9.10
C GLU A 34 -17.74 -6.63 -8.82
N PRO A 35 -17.44 -5.38 -9.23
CA PRO A 35 -16.15 -4.76 -8.96
C PRO A 35 -15.85 -4.72 -7.46
N ARG A 36 -14.64 -5.11 -7.09
CA ARG A 36 -14.18 -5.08 -5.70
C ARG A 36 -13.03 -4.11 -5.55
N PHE A 37 -13.11 -3.26 -4.53
CA PHE A 37 -12.01 -2.39 -4.15
C PHE A 37 -11.33 -2.96 -2.90
N VAL A 38 -10.04 -3.24 -3.01
CA VAL A 38 -9.23 -3.79 -1.91
C VAL A 38 -8.12 -2.79 -1.58
N VAL A 39 -8.05 -2.37 -0.33
CA VAL A 39 -6.96 -1.52 0.19
C VAL A 39 -6.02 -2.37 1.02
N VAL A 40 -4.74 -2.33 0.68
CA VAL A 40 -3.68 -2.99 1.45
C VAL A 40 -2.79 -1.92 2.08
N LEU A 41 -2.87 -1.77 3.39
CA LEU A 41 -2.04 -0.85 4.14
C LEU A 41 -0.85 -1.60 4.74
N MET A 42 0.37 -1.21 4.37
CA MET A 42 1.60 -1.81 4.89
C MET A 42 2.12 -1.01 6.08
N ARG A 43 1.72 -1.39 7.30
CA ARG A 43 2.11 -0.69 8.54
C ARG A 43 3.61 -0.75 8.85
N GLY A 44 4.32 -1.75 8.35
CA GLY A 44 5.76 -1.91 8.53
C GLY A 44 6.62 -0.92 7.75
N ALA A 45 6.01 -0.02 7.03
CA ALA A 45 6.59 0.91 6.06
C ALA A 45 7.25 0.22 4.84
N LEU A 46 7.21 0.90 3.73
CA LEU A 46 7.94 0.58 2.51
C LEU A 46 8.75 1.80 2.11
N ASP A 47 10.04 1.64 1.87
CA ASP A 47 10.82 2.69 1.21
C ASP A 47 10.39 2.81 -0.25
N GLY A 48 9.53 3.79 -0.53
CA GLY A 48 9.00 4.03 -1.87
C GLY A 48 10.09 4.30 -2.90
N MET A 49 11.20 4.95 -2.51
CA MET A 49 12.33 5.19 -3.40
C MET A 49 13.20 3.94 -3.64
N ALA A 50 13.10 2.91 -2.79
CA ALA A 50 13.71 1.61 -3.07
C ALA A 50 12.79 0.74 -3.91
N ALA A 51 11.47 0.83 -3.71
CA ALA A 51 10.50 0.08 -4.49
C ALA A 51 10.40 0.59 -5.94
N VAL A 52 10.38 1.93 -6.12
CA VAL A 52 10.25 2.58 -7.43
C VAL A 52 11.23 3.74 -7.53
N PRO A 53 12.54 3.46 -7.66
CA PRO A 53 13.56 4.50 -7.75
C PRO A 53 13.47 5.30 -9.06
N PRO A 54 13.65 6.64 -8.99
CA PRO A 54 13.83 7.47 -10.18
C PRO A 54 15.27 7.34 -10.69
N TYR A 55 15.62 6.23 -11.31
CA TYR A 55 16.99 5.96 -11.74
C TYR A 55 17.49 6.96 -12.81
N GLY A 56 16.58 7.59 -13.53
CA GLY A 56 16.88 8.66 -14.48
C GLY A 56 17.22 10.01 -13.84
N ASP A 57 17.08 10.16 -12.50
CA ASP A 57 17.47 11.38 -11.80
C ASP A 57 18.95 11.32 -11.42
N PRO A 58 19.81 12.21 -11.95
CA PRO A 58 21.24 12.24 -11.63
C PRO A 58 21.53 12.50 -10.14
N SER A 59 20.60 13.13 -9.42
CA SER A 59 20.73 13.40 -7.98
C SER A 59 20.61 12.13 -7.14
N LEU A 60 19.96 11.09 -7.64
CA LEU A 60 19.77 9.85 -6.92
C LEU A 60 21.10 9.23 -6.50
N ALA A 61 22.07 9.18 -7.42
CA ALA A 61 23.40 8.64 -7.17
C ALA A 61 24.17 9.42 -6.08
N THR A 62 23.94 10.72 -5.98
CA THR A 62 24.56 11.57 -4.96
C THR A 62 23.97 11.33 -3.57
N HIS A 63 22.65 11.25 -3.49
CA HIS A 63 21.93 11.21 -2.21
C HIS A 63 21.71 9.79 -1.66
N ARG A 64 21.69 8.77 -2.51
CA ARG A 64 21.36 7.39 -2.13
C ARG A 64 22.34 6.35 -2.66
N LYS A 65 23.59 6.69 -2.86
CA LYS A 65 24.64 5.84 -3.46
C LYS A 65 24.68 4.41 -2.91
N ALA A 66 24.54 4.23 -1.59
CA ALA A 66 24.60 2.93 -0.94
C ALA A 66 23.35 2.05 -1.16
N LEU A 67 22.28 2.60 -1.71
CA LEU A 67 20.98 1.95 -1.92
C LEU A 67 20.63 1.82 -3.41
N LEU A 68 21.57 2.16 -4.30
CA LEU A 68 21.35 2.02 -5.72
C LEU A 68 21.32 0.55 -6.13
N LEU A 69 20.37 0.22 -6.96
CA LEU A 69 20.33 -1.03 -7.69
C LEU A 69 20.94 -0.84 -9.09
N PRO A 70 21.41 -1.92 -9.72
CA PRO A 70 21.86 -1.86 -11.10
C PRO A 70 20.75 -1.33 -12.02
N GLU A 71 21.16 -0.66 -13.10
CA GLU A 71 20.22 -0.11 -14.07
C GLU A 71 19.43 -1.20 -14.82
N PRO A 72 18.32 -0.83 -15.46
CA PRO A 72 17.57 -1.76 -16.30
C PRO A 72 18.45 -2.44 -17.34
N GLY A 73 18.24 -3.74 -17.56
CA GLY A 73 19.02 -4.56 -18.48
C GLY A 73 20.29 -5.18 -17.89
N GLN A 74 20.68 -4.83 -16.68
CA GLN A 74 21.79 -5.46 -15.95
C GLN A 74 21.29 -6.63 -15.09
N GLU A 75 22.20 -7.52 -14.71
CA GLU A 75 21.87 -8.63 -13.80
C GLU A 75 21.34 -8.10 -12.47
N LYS A 76 20.18 -8.59 -12.05
CA LYS A 76 19.45 -8.11 -10.86
C LYS A 76 19.15 -6.61 -10.87
N GLY A 77 19.14 -6.01 -12.04
CA GLY A 77 18.82 -4.61 -12.24
C GLY A 77 17.34 -4.30 -12.08
N LEU A 78 17.08 -3.01 -12.09
CA LEU A 78 15.71 -2.48 -12.06
C LEU A 78 14.91 -2.93 -13.29
N LEU A 79 13.60 -3.05 -13.12
CA LEU A 79 12.66 -3.28 -14.21
C LEU A 79 12.17 -1.91 -14.70
N ASP A 80 12.38 -1.61 -15.97
CA ASP A 80 12.09 -0.29 -16.54
C ASP A 80 10.60 0.05 -16.53
N LEU A 81 10.28 1.28 -16.14
CA LEU A 81 8.92 1.85 -16.16
C LEU A 81 8.84 3.06 -17.11
N GLY A 82 9.52 3.00 -18.24
CA GLY A 82 9.47 4.05 -19.27
C GLY A 82 10.62 5.04 -19.25
N GLY A 83 11.82 4.62 -18.80
CA GLY A 83 13.08 5.34 -19.02
C GLY A 83 13.49 6.32 -17.92
N PHE A 84 12.65 6.60 -16.92
CA PHE A 84 13.00 7.48 -15.79
C PHE A 84 12.85 6.77 -14.44
N TYR A 85 11.79 6.00 -14.28
CA TYR A 85 11.54 5.20 -13.09
C TYR A 85 11.81 3.73 -13.37
N GLY A 86 12.27 3.02 -12.36
CA GLY A 86 12.39 1.56 -12.39
C GLY A 86 11.63 0.93 -11.24
N LEU A 87 11.23 -0.31 -11.39
CA LEU A 87 10.63 -1.10 -10.33
C LEU A 87 11.69 -2.03 -9.74
N HIS A 88 11.68 -2.19 -8.41
CA HIS A 88 12.57 -3.13 -7.75
C HIS A 88 12.38 -4.56 -8.31
N PRO A 89 13.43 -5.33 -8.59
CA PRO A 89 13.30 -6.63 -9.24
C PRO A 89 12.47 -7.65 -8.45
N ALA A 90 12.36 -7.52 -7.13
CA ALA A 90 11.46 -8.33 -6.33
C ALA A 90 9.96 -8.10 -6.60
N LEU A 91 9.62 -7.05 -7.34
CA LEU A 91 8.25 -6.70 -7.72
C LEU A 91 7.93 -7.08 -9.18
N SER A 92 8.61 -8.09 -9.72
CA SER A 92 8.46 -8.50 -11.12
C SER A 92 7.02 -8.78 -11.55
N GLY A 93 6.20 -9.39 -10.68
CA GLY A 93 4.78 -9.61 -10.98
C GLY A 93 3.99 -8.31 -11.18
N MET A 94 4.39 -7.21 -10.54
CA MET A 94 3.79 -5.87 -10.75
C MET A 94 4.28 -5.25 -12.07
N HIS A 95 5.50 -5.57 -12.51
CA HIS A 95 6.01 -5.12 -13.80
C HIS A 95 5.22 -5.71 -14.98
N ASP A 96 4.83 -6.98 -14.87
CA ASP A 96 3.96 -7.61 -15.87
C ASP A 96 2.60 -6.92 -15.96
N LEU A 97 2.02 -6.58 -14.80
CA LEU A 97 0.77 -5.82 -14.73
C LEU A 97 0.92 -4.40 -15.28
N TYR A 98 2.08 -3.76 -15.08
CA TYR A 98 2.39 -2.46 -15.66
C TYR A 98 2.41 -2.54 -17.19
N GLY A 99 3.10 -3.52 -17.76
CA GLY A 99 3.11 -3.77 -19.20
C GLY A 99 1.72 -4.05 -19.79
N ALA A 100 0.82 -4.65 -19.01
CA ALA A 100 -0.57 -4.89 -19.38
C ALA A 100 -1.50 -3.67 -19.17
N GLY A 101 -0.99 -2.54 -18.64
CA GLY A 101 -1.80 -1.36 -18.31
C GLY A 101 -2.73 -1.55 -17.11
N GLN A 102 -2.44 -2.52 -16.24
CA GLN A 102 -3.24 -2.89 -15.08
C GLN A 102 -2.61 -2.43 -13.74
N PHE A 103 -1.45 -1.81 -13.78
CA PHE A 103 -0.75 -1.28 -12.61
C PHE A 103 -0.25 0.13 -12.89
N LEU A 104 -0.46 1.02 -11.93
CA LEU A 104 0.02 2.40 -11.97
C LEU A 104 0.73 2.73 -10.65
N PRO A 105 2.07 2.91 -10.63
CA PRO A 105 2.77 3.43 -9.48
C PRO A 105 2.53 4.94 -9.33
N ILE A 106 2.17 5.39 -8.14
CA ILE A 106 1.98 6.82 -7.84
C ILE A 106 3.11 7.25 -6.90
N HIS A 107 3.91 8.22 -7.35
CA HIS A 107 5.10 8.68 -6.66
C HIS A 107 4.84 9.94 -5.84
N ALA A 108 5.77 10.24 -4.91
CA ALA A 108 5.83 11.47 -4.15
C ALA A 108 4.50 11.81 -3.45
N THR A 109 3.78 10.79 -3.03
CA THR A 109 2.54 10.95 -2.25
C THR A 109 2.85 11.08 -0.78
N ALA A 110 2.19 12.00 -0.10
CA ALA A 110 2.30 12.20 1.34
C ALA A 110 0.97 12.69 1.91
N GLY A 111 0.67 12.27 3.14
CA GLY A 111 -0.45 12.79 3.91
C GLY A 111 -0.22 14.23 4.40
N HIS A 112 -1.24 14.83 4.99
CA HIS A 112 -1.16 16.17 5.59
C HIS A 112 -0.41 16.20 6.93
N TYR A 113 -0.16 15.05 7.53
CA TYR A 113 0.52 14.93 8.81
C TYR A 113 1.96 15.46 8.73
N ARG A 114 2.35 16.35 9.64
CA ARG A 114 3.64 17.05 9.64
C ARG A 114 4.51 16.82 10.88
N SER A 115 4.00 16.06 11.86
CA SER A 115 4.77 15.68 13.04
C SER A 115 5.68 14.48 12.73
N ARG A 116 6.60 14.17 13.65
CA ARG A 116 7.54 13.05 13.50
C ARG A 116 7.11 11.79 14.25
N SER A 117 5.86 11.70 14.71
CA SER A 117 5.34 10.51 15.36
C SER A 117 4.93 9.48 14.31
N HIS A 118 5.64 8.36 14.29
CA HIS A 118 5.37 7.26 13.35
C HIS A 118 3.98 6.64 13.60
N PHE A 119 3.62 6.44 14.85
CA PHE A 119 2.34 5.83 15.21
C PHE A 119 1.14 6.73 14.90
N GLU A 120 1.24 8.01 15.24
CA GLU A 120 0.18 8.97 14.90
C GLU A 120 0.04 9.14 13.38
N ALA A 121 1.14 9.11 12.61
CA ALA A 121 1.08 9.15 11.16
C ALA A 121 0.33 7.94 10.58
N GLN A 122 0.52 6.76 11.14
CA GLN A 122 -0.22 5.56 10.75
C GLN A 122 -1.71 5.68 11.07
N ASP A 123 -2.05 6.10 12.29
CA ASP A 123 -3.44 6.31 12.71
C ASP A 123 -4.14 7.35 11.82
N TYR A 124 -3.40 8.42 11.46
CA TYR A 124 -3.91 9.46 10.55
C TYR A 124 -4.19 8.93 9.15
N LEU A 125 -3.29 8.08 8.64
CA LEU A 125 -3.45 7.46 7.33
C LEU A 125 -4.61 6.45 7.29
N GLU A 126 -4.85 5.75 8.39
CA GLU A 126 -5.91 4.75 8.50
C GLU A 126 -7.31 5.35 8.75
N SER A 127 -7.36 6.51 9.38
CA SER A 127 -8.63 7.15 9.72
C SER A 127 -9.19 8.04 8.60
N GLY A 128 -8.38 8.46 7.67
CA GLY A 128 -8.73 9.36 6.55
C GLY A 128 -8.57 10.83 6.90
#